data_c3425859cd709273efcdbae98bb6b0a6
#
_entry.id   c3425859cd709273efcdbae98bb6b0a6
#
_cell.length_a   1.000
_cell.length_b   1.000
_cell.length_c   1.000
_cell.angle_alpha   90.00
_cell.angle_beta   90.00
_cell.angle_gamma   90.00
#
_symmetry.space_group_name_H-M   'P 1'
#
loop_
_entity.id
_entity.type
_entity.pdbx_description
1 polymer ?
#
loop_
_entity_poly.entity_id
_entity_poly.type
_entity_poly.pdbx_seq_one_letter_code
_entity_poly.pdbx_strand_id
1 'polypeptide(L)'
;MLGVDARYNKGSLQLTGQYILANLSNTDQYNGMTGKDLGSKLTGYYCEIGYNLMDGIIPSISSDTEELIAFARYENYNTHAETEGVAINDVYNRTEMTFGLGFKVAQGAVFKADYQIKSNASSEEETGQFNLGIGVWF
;
A
#
# COMPACT_ATOMS: atom_id res chain seq x y z
N MET A 1 3.30 17.63 -7.80
CA MET A 1 3.25 16.38 -7.02
C MET A 1 4.40 16.38 -6.02
N LEU A 2 4.14 16.02 -4.77
CA LEU A 2 5.10 15.82 -3.69
C LEU A 2 4.97 14.36 -3.20
N GLY A 3 6.11 13.69 -3.00
CA GLY A 3 6.16 12.36 -2.39
C GLY A 3 7.28 12.33 -1.36
N VAL A 4 7.03 11.72 -0.22
CA VAL A 4 8.00 11.49 0.86
C VAL A 4 7.89 10.05 1.27
N ASP A 5 9.03 9.36 1.35
CA ASP A 5 9.12 7.99 1.87
C ASP A 5 10.14 7.91 3.00
N ALA A 6 9.91 6.97 3.91
CA ALA A 6 10.77 6.67 5.02
C ALA A 6 10.88 5.16 5.22
N ARG A 7 12.09 4.70 5.52
CA ARG A 7 12.39 3.30 5.84
C ARG A 7 13.28 3.22 7.06
N TYR A 8 12.98 2.28 7.94
CA TYR A 8 13.76 2.01 9.11
C TYR A 8 13.89 0.51 9.31
N ASN A 9 15.13 0.03 9.41
CA ASN A 9 15.44 -1.38 9.64
C ASN A 9 16.33 -1.49 10.88
N LYS A 10 15.94 -2.34 11.82
CA LYS A 10 16.72 -2.63 13.02
C LYS A 10 16.53 -4.09 13.44
N GLY A 11 17.60 -4.89 13.28
CA GLY A 11 17.49 -6.34 13.49
C GLY A 11 16.41 -6.93 12.61
N SER A 12 15.52 -7.71 13.18
CA SER A 12 14.41 -8.34 12.47
C SER A 12 13.24 -7.40 12.12
N LEU A 13 13.22 -6.18 12.66
CA LEU A 13 12.14 -5.21 12.45
C LEU A 13 12.37 -4.34 11.22
N GLN A 14 11.37 -4.22 10.40
CA GLN A 14 11.32 -3.35 9.22
C GLN A 14 10.10 -2.43 9.32
N LEU A 15 10.29 -1.13 9.14
CA LEU A 15 9.21 -0.15 9.05
C LEU A 15 9.35 0.60 7.74
N THR A 16 8.26 0.75 7.03
CA THR A 16 8.20 1.53 5.78
C THR A 16 6.97 2.42 5.80
N GLY A 17 7.11 3.64 5.32
CA GLY A 17 6.01 4.57 5.18
C GLY A 17 6.21 5.48 3.99
N GLN A 18 5.10 5.89 3.36
CA GLN A 18 5.09 6.84 2.25
C GLN A 18 3.89 7.76 2.37
N TYR A 19 4.09 9.01 1.96
CA TYR A 19 3.03 9.99 1.77
C TYR A 19 3.15 10.61 0.39
N ILE A 20 2.03 10.74 -0.32
CA ILE A 20 1.94 11.34 -1.65
C ILE A 20 0.86 12.41 -1.65
N LEU A 21 1.18 13.56 -2.24
CA LEU A 21 0.27 14.66 -2.53
C LEU A 21 0.42 15.05 -3.99
N ALA A 22 -0.68 15.07 -4.73
CA ALA A 22 -0.71 15.55 -6.11
C ALA A 22 -1.83 16.58 -6.29
N ASN A 23 -1.52 17.69 -6.94
CA ASN A 23 -2.48 18.68 -7.38
C ASN A 23 -2.55 18.69 -8.91
N LEU A 24 -3.74 18.69 -9.44
CA LEU A 24 -4.08 18.76 -10.87
C LEU A 24 -4.77 20.10 -11.14
N SER A 25 -4.38 20.80 -12.18
CA SER A 25 -4.97 22.06 -12.60
C SER A 25 -5.95 21.83 -13.77
N ASN A 26 -6.93 22.75 -13.90
CA ASN A 26 -7.92 22.74 -14.99
C ASN A 26 -8.82 21.48 -15.00
N THR A 27 -9.06 20.87 -13.85
CA THR A 27 -9.91 19.70 -13.71
C THR A 27 -11.39 20.00 -13.97
N ASP A 28 -11.83 21.23 -13.67
CA ASP A 28 -13.16 21.74 -13.98
C ASP A 28 -13.43 21.75 -15.49
N GLN A 29 -12.49 22.24 -16.29
CA GLN A 29 -12.61 22.24 -17.77
C GLN A 29 -12.62 20.82 -18.33
N TYR A 30 -11.71 19.98 -17.83
CA TYR A 30 -11.65 18.58 -18.26
C TYR A 30 -12.95 17.83 -17.93
N ASN A 31 -13.46 17.98 -16.72
CA ASN A 31 -14.70 17.36 -16.28
C ASN A 31 -15.90 17.85 -17.09
N GLY A 32 -15.98 19.17 -17.35
CA GLY A 32 -17.04 19.78 -18.17
C GLY A 32 -17.04 19.30 -19.62
N MET A 33 -15.85 19.09 -20.24
CA MET A 33 -15.75 18.60 -21.60
C MET A 33 -15.96 17.10 -21.76
N THR A 34 -15.59 16.31 -20.76
CA THR A 34 -15.58 14.85 -20.86
C THR A 34 -16.73 14.15 -20.12
N GLY A 35 -17.43 14.88 -19.26
CA GLY A 35 -18.45 14.33 -18.37
C GLY A 35 -17.88 13.38 -17.32
N LYS A 36 -16.60 13.51 -16.98
CA LYS A 36 -15.90 12.74 -15.93
C LYS A 36 -15.88 13.51 -14.61
N ASP A 37 -15.40 12.84 -13.56
CA ASP A 37 -15.33 13.35 -12.19
C ASP A 37 -13.91 13.31 -11.64
N LEU A 38 -12.94 13.85 -12.36
CA LEU A 38 -11.54 13.90 -11.96
C LEU A 38 -11.34 14.86 -10.77
N GLY A 39 -10.74 14.39 -9.69
CA GLY A 39 -10.39 15.25 -8.54
C GLY A 39 -9.24 16.20 -8.85
N SER A 40 -9.23 17.37 -8.21
CA SER A 40 -8.16 18.39 -8.33
C SER A 40 -7.01 18.13 -7.36
N LYS A 41 -7.25 17.43 -6.26
CA LYS A 41 -6.22 17.05 -5.29
C LYS A 41 -6.33 15.57 -4.93
N LEU A 42 -5.20 14.91 -4.98
CA LEU A 42 -5.04 13.50 -4.64
C LEU A 42 -4.08 13.40 -3.46
N THR A 43 -4.46 12.60 -2.47
CA THR A 43 -3.62 12.29 -1.32
C THR A 43 -3.57 10.79 -1.10
N GLY A 44 -2.44 10.30 -0.61
CA GLY A 44 -2.32 8.91 -0.22
C GLY A 44 -1.16 8.71 0.73
N TYR A 45 -1.30 7.73 1.61
CA TYR A 45 -0.22 7.29 2.48
C TYR A 45 -0.34 5.81 2.80
N TYR A 46 0.77 5.21 3.11
CA TYR A 46 0.80 3.90 3.74
C TYR A 46 1.85 3.82 4.84
N CYS A 47 1.61 2.88 5.73
CA CYS A 47 2.56 2.45 6.76
C CYS A 47 2.60 0.94 6.79
N GLU A 48 3.80 0.36 6.74
CA GLU A 48 4.03 -1.09 6.79
C GLU A 48 5.00 -1.42 7.91
N ILE A 49 4.66 -2.43 8.66
CA ILE A 49 5.53 -3.10 9.62
C ILE A 49 5.81 -4.51 9.13
N GLY A 50 7.09 -4.88 9.05
CA GLY A 50 7.57 -6.23 8.75
C GLY A 50 8.46 -6.75 9.87
N TYR A 51 8.40 -8.05 10.10
CA TYR A 51 9.24 -8.72 11.09
C TYR A 51 9.79 -10.03 10.53
N ASN A 52 11.13 -10.19 10.53
CA ASN A 52 11.75 -11.43 10.12
C ASN A 52 11.60 -12.48 11.23
N LEU A 53 10.75 -13.46 10.98
CA LEU A 53 10.43 -14.52 11.94
C LEU A 53 11.60 -15.47 12.17
N MET A 54 12.45 -15.70 11.16
CA MET A 54 13.58 -16.62 11.28
C MET A 54 14.61 -16.09 12.27
N ASP A 55 14.97 -14.82 12.18
CA ASP A 55 15.93 -14.22 13.11
C ASP A 55 15.34 -13.89 14.47
N GLY A 56 14.08 -13.43 14.48
CA GLY A 56 13.45 -12.90 15.67
C GLY A 56 12.79 -13.94 16.58
N ILE A 57 12.20 -15.00 16.00
CA ILE A 57 11.40 -15.97 16.74
C ILE A 57 11.96 -17.38 16.65
N ILE A 58 12.53 -17.76 15.51
CA ILE A 58 13.03 -19.12 15.26
C ILE A 58 14.50 -19.07 14.81
N PRO A 59 15.42 -18.55 15.64
CA PRO A 59 16.81 -18.38 15.23
C PRO A 59 17.53 -19.69 14.95
N SER A 60 16.98 -20.84 15.35
CA SER A 60 17.54 -22.16 15.05
C SER A 60 17.47 -22.54 13.56
N ILE A 61 16.64 -21.86 12.78
CA ILE A 61 16.52 -22.02 11.33
C ILE A 61 16.93 -20.76 10.56
N SER A 62 17.50 -19.78 11.26
CA SER A 62 18.03 -18.56 10.63
C SER A 62 19.13 -18.89 9.63
N SER A 63 19.10 -18.22 8.51
CA SER A 63 20.05 -18.34 7.42
C SER A 63 20.46 -16.95 6.95
N ASP A 64 21.70 -16.80 6.51
CA ASP A 64 22.20 -15.54 5.95
C ASP A 64 21.55 -15.16 4.61
N THR A 65 20.84 -16.09 3.99
CA THR A 65 20.27 -15.93 2.64
C THR A 65 18.77 -16.06 2.57
N GLU A 66 18.13 -16.61 3.60
CA GLU A 66 16.70 -16.87 3.66
C GLU A 66 16.04 -15.98 4.71
N GLU A 67 14.89 -15.41 4.39
CA GLU A 67 14.11 -14.58 5.30
C GLU A 67 12.63 -14.97 5.21
N LEU A 68 11.99 -15.13 6.36
CA LEU A 68 10.54 -15.26 6.44
C LEU A 68 9.98 -14.03 7.15
N ILE A 69 9.40 -13.11 6.38
CA ILE A 69 8.89 -11.83 6.87
C ILE A 69 7.39 -11.89 6.99
N ALA A 70 6.86 -11.76 8.20
CA ALA A 70 5.46 -11.43 8.41
C ALA A 70 5.31 -9.91 8.34
N PHE A 71 4.28 -9.42 7.64
CA PHE A 71 4.04 -7.99 7.50
C PHE A 71 2.57 -7.63 7.65
N ALA A 72 2.34 -6.41 8.09
CA ALA A 72 1.04 -5.75 8.08
C ALA A 72 1.20 -4.36 7.48
N ARG A 73 0.29 -3.96 6.60
CA ARG A 73 0.26 -2.66 5.94
C ARG A 73 -1.11 -2.05 6.07
N TYR A 74 -1.14 -0.77 6.35
CA TYR A 74 -2.30 0.09 6.29
C TYR A 74 -2.08 1.14 5.21
N GLU A 75 -3.05 1.31 4.33
CA GLU A 75 -3.05 2.30 3.24
C GLU A 75 -4.35 3.09 3.26
N ASN A 76 -4.22 4.38 3.03
CA ASN A 76 -5.36 5.23 2.70
C ASN A 76 -4.99 6.12 1.51
N TYR A 77 -5.87 6.18 0.53
CA TYR A 77 -5.71 7.08 -0.60
C TYR A 77 -7.06 7.65 -1.03
N ASN A 78 -7.05 8.94 -1.28
CA ASN A 78 -8.20 9.70 -1.72
C ASN A 78 -7.86 10.47 -3.00
N THR A 79 -8.47 10.07 -4.11
CA THR A 79 -8.29 10.75 -5.40
C THR A 79 -9.28 11.89 -5.61
N HIS A 80 -10.18 12.12 -4.65
CA HIS A 80 -11.14 13.23 -4.56
C HIS A 80 -10.96 14.02 -3.25
N ALA A 81 -9.73 14.20 -2.77
CA ALA A 81 -9.47 15.00 -1.58
C ALA A 81 -9.92 16.47 -1.74
N GLU A 82 -9.82 17.00 -2.95
CA GLU A 82 -10.49 18.23 -3.41
C GLU A 82 -10.93 18.04 -4.86
N THR A 83 -11.98 18.76 -5.27
CA THR A 83 -12.55 18.72 -6.62
C THR A 83 -12.85 20.12 -7.12
N GLU A 84 -12.86 20.32 -8.44
CA GLU A 84 -13.27 21.55 -9.10
C GLU A 84 -14.36 21.24 -10.12
N GLY A 85 -15.50 21.94 -10.03
CA GLY A 85 -16.63 21.77 -10.96
C GLY A 85 -17.47 20.50 -10.78
N VAL A 86 -17.09 19.62 -9.85
CA VAL A 86 -17.82 18.37 -9.53
C VAL A 86 -17.89 18.17 -8.02
N ALA A 87 -18.90 17.41 -7.55
CA ALA A 87 -19.03 17.08 -6.14
C ALA A 87 -17.94 16.08 -5.70
N ILE A 88 -17.51 16.16 -4.45
CA ILE A 88 -16.65 15.14 -3.83
C ILE A 88 -17.44 13.83 -3.79
N ASN A 89 -16.76 12.75 -4.15
CA ASN A 89 -17.33 11.39 -4.14
C ASN A 89 -16.48 10.49 -3.23
N ASP A 90 -17.05 10.08 -2.11
CA ASP A 90 -16.39 9.30 -1.06
C ASP A 90 -16.01 7.87 -1.48
N VAL A 91 -16.53 7.37 -2.62
CA VAL A 91 -16.09 6.11 -3.25
C VAL A 91 -14.57 6.13 -3.55
N TYR A 92 -14.03 7.31 -3.79
CA TYR A 92 -12.61 7.52 -4.11
C TYR A 92 -11.71 7.70 -2.88
N ASN A 93 -12.28 7.80 -1.69
CA ASN A 93 -11.55 7.74 -0.42
C ASN A 93 -11.51 6.27 0.05
N ARG A 94 -10.40 5.60 -0.20
CA ARG A 94 -10.23 4.16 0.00
C ARG A 94 -9.24 3.87 1.09
N THR A 95 -9.56 2.82 1.85
CA THR A 95 -8.70 2.29 2.90
C THR A 95 -8.45 0.82 2.63
N GLU A 96 -7.20 0.40 2.78
CA GLU A 96 -6.80 -0.99 2.59
C GLU A 96 -5.93 -1.45 3.76
N MET A 97 -6.20 -2.66 4.25
CA MET A 97 -5.37 -3.35 5.23
C MET A 97 -4.86 -4.65 4.62
N THR A 98 -3.56 -4.84 4.62
CA THR A 98 -2.93 -6.05 4.06
C THR A 98 -2.11 -6.75 5.12
N PHE A 99 -2.30 -8.05 5.24
CA PHE A 99 -1.53 -8.93 6.12
C PHE A 99 -0.93 -10.06 5.29
N GLY A 100 0.34 -10.35 5.47
CA GLY A 100 0.95 -11.37 4.66
C GLY A 100 2.27 -11.92 5.17
N LEU A 101 2.76 -12.88 4.41
CA LEU A 101 4.07 -13.51 4.57
C LEU A 101 4.85 -13.37 3.27
N GLY A 102 6.12 -12.99 3.40
CA GLY A 102 7.10 -13.00 2.33
C GLY A 102 8.22 -13.98 2.67
N PHE A 103 8.44 -14.99 1.85
CA PHE A 103 9.52 -15.94 2.00
C PHE A 103 10.56 -15.72 0.91
N LYS A 104 11.69 -15.18 1.29
CA LYS A 104 12.86 -15.00 0.43
C LYS A 104 13.69 -16.28 0.49
N VAL A 105 13.79 -16.97 -0.64
CA VAL A 105 14.54 -18.23 -0.79
C VAL A 105 15.83 -17.90 -1.52
N ALA A 106 16.94 -17.90 -0.83
CA ALA A 106 18.25 -17.62 -1.40
C ALA A 106 18.34 -16.25 -2.13
N GLN A 107 19.46 -15.98 -2.80
CA GLN A 107 19.62 -14.79 -3.61
C GLN A 107 18.86 -14.98 -4.93
N GLY A 108 17.74 -14.26 -5.10
CA GLY A 108 17.08 -14.16 -6.39
C GLY A 108 15.63 -14.62 -6.47
N ALA A 109 15.00 -15.11 -5.40
CA ALA A 109 13.60 -15.50 -5.43
C ALA A 109 12.86 -15.11 -4.14
N VAL A 110 11.62 -14.63 -4.28
CA VAL A 110 10.70 -14.37 -3.17
C VAL A 110 9.31 -14.92 -3.50
N PHE A 111 8.72 -15.63 -2.56
CA PHE A 111 7.31 -16.01 -2.56
C PHE A 111 6.55 -15.10 -1.61
N LYS A 112 5.38 -14.64 -2.03
CA LYS A 112 4.54 -13.76 -1.22
C LYS A 112 3.12 -14.30 -1.20
N ALA A 113 2.53 -14.32 -0.01
CA ALA A 113 1.12 -14.62 0.18
C ALA A 113 0.54 -13.55 1.11
N ASP A 114 -0.56 -12.91 0.70
CA ASP A 114 -1.21 -11.89 1.50
C ASP A 114 -2.73 -11.92 1.37
N TYR A 115 -3.38 -11.39 2.39
CA TYR A 115 -4.81 -11.13 2.41
C TYR A 115 -5.04 -9.64 2.59
N GLN A 116 -5.84 -9.06 1.71
CA GLN A 116 -6.15 -7.65 1.65
C GLN A 116 -7.63 -7.41 1.93
N ILE A 117 -7.92 -6.50 2.83
CA ILE A 117 -9.25 -6.01 3.17
C ILE A 117 -9.35 -4.59 2.61
N LYS A 118 -10.35 -4.35 1.76
CA LYS A 118 -10.57 -3.08 1.08
C LYS A 118 -11.91 -2.49 1.49
N SER A 119 -11.92 -1.21 1.79
CA SER A 119 -13.11 -0.42 2.09
C SER A 119 -13.04 0.97 1.44
N ASN A 120 -14.15 1.68 1.42
CA ASN A 120 -14.20 3.07 0.99
C ASN A 120 -15.15 3.86 1.92
N ALA A 121 -15.01 5.18 1.93
CA ALA A 121 -15.76 6.04 2.85
C ALA A 121 -17.26 6.20 2.49
N SER A 122 -17.71 5.73 1.31
CA SER A 122 -19.13 5.79 0.90
C SER A 122 -19.96 4.62 1.39
N SER A 123 -19.33 3.52 1.85
CA SER A 123 -19.99 2.27 2.22
C SER A 123 -19.27 1.62 3.40
N GLU A 124 -20.02 0.96 4.28
CA GLU A 124 -19.47 0.10 5.33
C GLU A 124 -19.09 -1.30 4.82
N GLU A 125 -19.29 -1.57 3.52
CA GLU A 125 -18.96 -2.85 2.92
C GLU A 125 -17.44 -3.01 2.76
N GLU A 126 -16.94 -4.12 3.24
CA GLU A 126 -15.55 -4.54 3.06
C GLU A 126 -15.47 -5.68 2.05
N THR A 127 -14.44 -5.65 1.23
CA THR A 127 -14.13 -6.73 0.30
C THR A 127 -12.77 -7.33 0.62
N GLY A 128 -12.71 -8.67 0.71
CA GLY A 128 -11.48 -9.41 0.94
C GLY A 128 -10.88 -9.96 -0.35
N GLN A 129 -9.57 -9.93 -0.47
CA GLN A 129 -8.83 -10.49 -1.59
C GLN A 129 -7.61 -11.25 -1.09
N PHE A 130 -7.43 -12.49 -1.54
CA PHE A 130 -6.22 -13.27 -1.32
C PHE A 130 -5.30 -13.17 -2.54
N ASN A 131 -4.00 -12.92 -2.30
CA ASN A 131 -3.01 -12.77 -3.33
C ASN A 131 -1.86 -13.74 -3.11
N LEU A 132 -1.35 -14.30 -4.21
CA LEU A 132 -0.10 -15.06 -4.26
C LEU A 132 0.82 -14.42 -5.30
N GLY A 133 2.10 -14.28 -4.96
CA GLY A 133 3.09 -13.68 -5.84
C GLY A 133 4.42 -14.41 -5.78
N ILE A 134 5.11 -14.43 -6.90
CA ILE A 134 6.49 -14.90 -7.02
C ILE A 134 7.28 -13.80 -7.70
N GLY A 135 8.37 -13.36 -7.07
CA GLY A 135 9.35 -12.47 -7.66
C GLY A 135 10.67 -13.19 -7.86
N VAL A 136 11.31 -12.96 -9.00
CA VAL A 136 12.65 -13.44 -9.29
C VAL A 136 13.51 -12.29 -9.80
N TRP A 137 14.76 -12.22 -9.39
CA TRP A 137 15.74 -11.26 -9.90
C TRP A 137 17.06 -11.97 -10.19
N PHE A 138 17.77 -11.51 -11.21
CA PHE A 138 19.02 -12.09 -11.73
C PHE A 138 20.01 -10.99 -12.12
#